data_140e1eaeed8b4811e3b638d9b976b144
#
_entry.id   140e1eaeed8b4811e3b638d9b976b144
#
_cell.length_a   1.000
_cell.length_b   1.000
_cell.length_c   1.000
_cell.angle_alpha   90.00
_cell.angle_beta   90.00
_cell.angle_gamma   90.00
#
_symmetry.space_group_name_H-M   'P 1'
#
loop_
_entity.id
_entity.type
_entity.pdbx_description
1 polymer ?
#
loop_
_entity_poly.entity_id
_entity_poly.type
_entity_poly.pdbx_seq_one_letter_code
_entity_poly.pdbx_strand_id
1 'polypeptide(L)'
;MVDGVPMSALVAAVDDPRAVIVAVHGGATSSAYFDCPGHPRLSLLRLAATQGFTVIALDRPGYGASALYQDELADSERRVALAYGAVDKILGDGPRGSGHFLVAHSAGCELALRMAVSDRGGLLGVELAGTGLRYSPEAKAIISEATTTLRPAGLRELLWHPTALYPPEVLTGGLSAQGVAYEAGVTANWARSDFPAVAAQVRVPVEFSAADHERVWESTPEALASITALFTASPRVVVNEMTSSGHNLSVGLTADEYHRRVLSFIEECIAAQERSDETSMEAEAG
;
A
#
# COMPACT_ATOMS: atom_id res chain seq x y z
N MET A 1 6.98 13.86 -15.61
CA MET A 1 8.36 13.32 -15.71
C MET A 1 9.07 13.52 -14.39
N VAL A 2 9.63 12.48 -13.81
CA VAL A 2 10.51 12.51 -12.63
C VAL A 2 11.85 11.95 -13.07
N ASP A 3 12.90 12.75 -13.03
CA ASP A 3 14.26 12.39 -13.48
C ASP A 3 14.31 11.62 -14.82
N GLY A 4 13.58 12.11 -15.80
CA GLY A 4 13.48 11.50 -17.13
C GLY A 4 12.48 10.36 -17.27
N VAL A 5 11.89 9.86 -16.17
CA VAL A 5 10.89 8.77 -16.18
C VAL A 5 9.48 9.35 -16.11
N PRO A 6 8.55 9.00 -17.02
CA PRO A 6 7.16 9.40 -16.90
C PRO A 6 6.49 8.59 -15.79
N MET A 7 5.79 9.26 -14.89
CA MET A 7 4.99 8.63 -13.83
C MET A 7 3.53 8.96 -14.03
N SER A 8 2.64 8.06 -13.65
CA SER A 8 1.18 8.24 -13.70
C SER A 8 0.51 7.91 -12.37
N ALA A 9 -0.65 8.49 -12.14
CA ALA A 9 -1.47 8.26 -10.96
C ALA A 9 -2.94 8.56 -11.26
N LEU A 10 -3.85 8.00 -10.47
CA LEU A 10 -5.21 8.51 -10.31
C LEU A 10 -5.23 9.45 -9.10
N VAL A 11 -5.89 10.59 -9.25
CA VAL A 11 -5.91 11.61 -8.19
C VAL A 11 -7.36 12.02 -7.90
N ALA A 12 -7.70 12.04 -6.62
CA ALA A 12 -8.90 12.72 -6.11
C ALA A 12 -8.41 13.85 -5.20
N ALA A 13 -8.40 15.08 -5.74
CA ALA A 13 -7.90 16.26 -5.04
C ALA A 13 -9.02 16.96 -4.27
N VAL A 14 -8.65 17.54 -3.11
CA VAL A 14 -9.47 18.41 -2.28
C VAL A 14 -8.70 19.72 -2.10
N ASP A 15 -9.38 20.86 -2.14
CA ASP A 15 -8.72 22.19 -2.13
C ASP A 15 -7.96 22.45 -0.81
N ASP A 16 -8.52 22.02 0.31
CA ASP A 16 -7.90 22.12 1.66
C ASP A 16 -7.90 20.75 2.33
N PRO A 17 -6.95 19.89 1.99
CA PRO A 17 -6.93 18.52 2.47
C PRO A 17 -6.52 18.46 3.95
N ARG A 18 -7.15 17.59 4.70
CA ARG A 18 -6.75 17.24 6.07
C ARG A 18 -5.39 16.55 6.10
N ALA A 19 -5.16 15.68 5.12
CA ALA A 19 -3.88 15.06 4.81
C ALA A 19 -3.91 14.52 3.36
N VAL A 20 -2.76 14.07 2.87
CA VAL A 20 -2.61 13.41 1.57
C VAL A 20 -2.42 11.92 1.77
N ILE A 21 -3.24 11.10 1.12
CA ILE A 21 -3.09 9.65 1.08
C ILE A 21 -2.36 9.26 -0.21
N VAL A 22 -1.22 8.59 -0.08
CA VAL A 22 -0.48 8.01 -1.22
C VAL A 22 -0.73 6.52 -1.22
N ALA A 23 -1.49 6.04 -2.20
CA ALA A 23 -1.88 4.64 -2.32
C ALA A 23 -1.01 3.90 -3.35
N VAL A 24 -0.47 2.74 -2.97
CA VAL A 24 0.55 1.98 -3.71
C VAL A 24 0.06 0.56 -3.97
N HIS A 25 -0.28 0.27 -5.22
CA HIS A 25 -0.91 -0.99 -5.65
C HIS A 25 0.03 -2.21 -5.63
N GLY A 26 -0.55 -3.40 -5.68
CA GLY A 26 0.14 -4.70 -5.73
C GLY A 26 0.81 -5.03 -7.06
N GLY A 27 1.31 -6.26 -7.20
CA GLY A 27 1.88 -6.77 -8.44
C GLY A 27 0.84 -6.99 -9.53
N ALA A 28 1.23 -6.82 -10.79
CA ALA A 28 0.41 -7.06 -11.98
C ALA A 28 -0.97 -6.38 -11.96
N THR A 29 -1.07 -5.21 -11.32
CA THR A 29 -2.25 -4.33 -11.31
C THR A 29 -1.82 -2.87 -11.52
N SER A 30 -2.69 -1.91 -11.29
CA SER A 30 -2.43 -0.47 -11.48
C SER A 30 -3.09 0.36 -10.38
N SER A 31 -2.92 1.68 -10.43
CA SER A 31 -3.59 2.65 -9.57
C SER A 31 -5.11 2.49 -9.53
N ALA A 32 -5.73 1.95 -10.58
CA ALA A 32 -7.16 1.63 -10.63
C ALA A 32 -7.63 0.62 -9.56
N TYR A 33 -6.72 -0.10 -8.93
CA TYR A 33 -7.00 -0.96 -7.78
C TYR A 33 -7.68 -0.19 -6.63
N PHE A 34 -7.34 1.08 -6.44
CA PHE A 34 -7.90 1.92 -5.38
C PHE A 34 -9.13 2.73 -5.80
N ASP A 35 -9.50 2.75 -7.08
CA ASP A 35 -10.75 3.39 -7.56
C ASP A 35 -11.84 2.38 -7.92
N CYS A 36 -11.49 1.11 -8.11
CA CYS A 36 -12.38 0.01 -8.47
C CYS A 36 -13.37 0.39 -9.60
N PRO A 37 -12.91 0.49 -10.87
CA PRO A 37 -13.73 0.97 -11.98
C PRO A 37 -15.07 0.24 -12.11
N GLY A 38 -16.15 0.99 -12.27
CA GLY A 38 -17.52 0.46 -12.31
C GLY A 38 -18.18 0.30 -10.92
N HIS A 39 -17.42 0.42 -9.83
CA HIS A 39 -17.91 0.23 -8.47
C HIS A 39 -17.56 1.43 -7.57
N PRO A 40 -18.16 2.61 -7.75
CA PRO A 40 -17.79 3.83 -7.03
C PRO A 40 -17.90 3.72 -5.50
N ARG A 41 -18.72 2.79 -4.99
CA ARG A 41 -18.83 2.52 -3.54
C ARG A 41 -17.61 1.79 -2.96
N LEU A 42 -16.80 1.15 -3.81
CA LEU A 42 -15.57 0.45 -3.41
C LEU A 42 -14.32 1.31 -3.66
N SER A 43 -14.48 2.57 -4.06
CA SER A 43 -13.37 3.48 -4.36
C SER A 43 -12.83 4.13 -3.08
N LEU A 44 -11.56 3.85 -2.75
CA LEU A 44 -10.83 4.59 -1.71
C LEU A 44 -10.76 6.07 -2.08
N LEU A 45 -10.48 6.39 -3.35
CA LEU A 45 -10.32 7.77 -3.81
C LEU A 45 -11.57 8.59 -3.51
N ARG A 46 -12.73 8.07 -3.89
CA ARG A 46 -14.02 8.75 -3.71
C ARG A 46 -14.40 8.88 -2.24
N LEU A 47 -14.27 7.79 -1.49
CA LEU A 47 -14.61 7.78 -0.07
C LEU A 47 -13.73 8.78 0.70
N ALA A 48 -12.43 8.72 0.54
CA ALA A 48 -11.49 9.58 1.24
C ALA A 48 -11.67 11.07 0.86
N ALA A 49 -11.91 11.38 -0.42
CA ALA A 49 -12.20 12.74 -0.85
C ALA A 49 -13.45 13.32 -0.17
N THR A 50 -14.51 12.52 0.04
CA THR A 50 -15.70 12.96 0.79
C THR A 50 -15.44 13.26 2.27
N GLN A 51 -14.32 12.75 2.81
CA GLN A 51 -13.86 12.98 4.18
C GLN A 51 -12.75 14.04 4.28
N GLY A 52 -12.46 14.73 3.18
CA GLY A 52 -11.50 15.83 3.15
C GLY A 52 -10.04 15.41 2.95
N PHE A 53 -9.78 14.22 2.39
CA PHE A 53 -8.44 13.78 2.06
C PHE A 53 -8.17 13.91 0.56
N THR A 54 -7.01 14.43 0.19
CA THR A 54 -6.49 14.25 -1.17
C THR A 54 -5.89 12.84 -1.29
N VAL A 55 -6.26 12.10 -2.34
CA VAL A 55 -5.72 10.76 -2.60
C VAL A 55 -4.94 10.75 -3.90
N ILE A 56 -3.74 10.21 -3.86
CA ILE A 56 -2.88 9.93 -5.01
C ILE A 56 -2.67 8.41 -5.07
N ALA A 57 -3.43 7.73 -5.90
CA ALA A 57 -3.16 6.32 -6.20
C ALA A 57 -2.09 6.27 -7.30
N LEU A 58 -0.87 5.95 -6.91
CA LEU A 58 0.30 5.98 -7.78
C LEU A 58 0.43 4.68 -8.56
N ASP A 59 0.64 4.76 -9.88
CA ASP A 59 1.21 3.65 -10.62
C ASP A 59 2.67 3.48 -10.19
N ARG A 60 3.00 2.34 -9.59
CA ARG A 60 4.37 2.08 -9.12
C ARG A 60 5.39 2.19 -10.25
N PRO A 61 6.64 2.57 -10.00
CA PRO A 61 7.69 2.58 -11.02
C PRO A 61 7.73 1.26 -11.80
N GLY A 62 7.70 1.36 -13.14
CA GLY A 62 7.58 0.21 -14.06
C GLY A 62 6.15 -0.12 -14.46
N TYR A 63 5.15 0.55 -13.90
CA TYR A 63 3.74 0.44 -14.26
C TYR A 63 3.22 1.74 -14.90
N GLY A 64 2.03 1.67 -15.49
CA GLY A 64 1.38 2.82 -16.12
C GLY A 64 2.29 3.51 -17.14
N ALA A 65 2.47 4.81 -17.03
CA ALA A 65 3.29 5.59 -17.94
C ALA A 65 4.78 5.18 -17.93
N SER A 66 5.28 4.60 -16.82
CA SER A 66 6.66 4.15 -16.68
C SER A 66 6.92 2.71 -17.16
N ALA A 67 5.93 2.02 -17.72
CA ALA A 67 6.03 0.61 -18.09
C ALA A 67 7.18 0.27 -19.06
N LEU A 68 7.58 1.21 -19.90
CA LEU A 68 8.71 1.05 -20.83
C LEU A 68 10.07 1.46 -20.24
N TYR A 69 10.12 1.98 -19.01
CA TYR A 69 11.31 2.53 -18.35
C TYR A 69 11.75 1.60 -17.22
N GLN A 70 12.02 0.31 -17.55
CA GLN A 70 12.34 -0.70 -16.55
C GLN A 70 13.83 -0.79 -16.19
N ASP A 71 14.69 -0.18 -17.00
CA ASP A 71 16.12 -0.07 -16.70
C ASP A 71 16.32 0.75 -15.41
N GLU A 72 17.21 0.32 -14.56
CA GLU A 72 17.51 0.95 -13.25
C GLU A 72 16.45 0.74 -12.15
N LEU A 73 15.27 0.13 -12.43
CA LEU A 73 14.25 -0.11 -11.41
C LEU A 73 14.55 -1.28 -10.47
N ALA A 74 15.62 -2.03 -10.70
CA ALA A 74 16.14 -3.00 -9.73
C ALA A 74 16.59 -2.30 -8.43
N ASP A 75 17.09 -1.07 -8.52
CA ASP A 75 17.44 -0.24 -7.37
C ASP A 75 16.19 0.27 -6.64
N SER A 76 16.08 -0.10 -5.37
CA SER A 76 14.97 0.32 -4.52
C SER A 76 14.99 1.80 -4.17
N GLU A 77 16.17 2.41 -4.03
CA GLU A 77 16.31 3.85 -3.74
C GLU A 77 15.80 4.66 -4.93
N ARG A 78 16.10 4.21 -6.15
CA ARG A 78 15.58 4.81 -7.38
C ARG A 78 14.05 4.76 -7.44
N ARG A 79 13.44 3.61 -7.08
CA ARG A 79 11.98 3.49 -7.03
C ARG A 79 11.35 4.45 -6.01
N VAL A 80 11.94 4.57 -4.83
CA VAL A 80 11.50 5.52 -3.80
C VAL A 80 11.59 6.97 -4.29
N ALA A 81 12.72 7.34 -4.90
CA ALA A 81 12.92 8.68 -5.45
C ALA A 81 11.89 9.02 -6.53
N LEU A 82 11.57 8.08 -7.42
CA LEU A 82 10.54 8.25 -8.45
C LEU A 82 9.14 8.39 -7.85
N ALA A 83 8.81 7.61 -6.81
CA ALA A 83 7.52 7.67 -6.15
C ALA A 83 7.32 9.01 -5.44
N TYR A 84 8.25 9.45 -4.60
CA TYR A 84 8.17 10.76 -3.95
C TYR A 84 8.20 11.91 -4.95
N GLY A 85 9.07 11.86 -5.96
CA GLY A 85 9.12 12.89 -6.99
C GLY A 85 7.83 12.98 -7.82
N ALA A 86 7.08 11.88 -7.98
CA ALA A 86 5.77 11.90 -8.61
C ALA A 86 4.73 12.58 -7.70
N VAL A 87 4.70 12.22 -6.42
CA VAL A 87 3.82 12.84 -5.41
C VAL A 87 4.08 14.35 -5.34
N ASP A 88 5.35 14.76 -5.23
CA ASP A 88 5.73 16.17 -5.15
C ASP A 88 5.31 16.96 -6.40
N LYS A 89 5.45 16.37 -7.58
CA LYS A 89 5.01 17.04 -8.83
C LYS A 89 3.51 17.13 -8.98
N ILE A 90 2.76 16.16 -8.46
CA ILE A 90 1.29 16.20 -8.46
C ILE A 90 0.80 17.27 -7.51
N LEU A 91 1.37 17.36 -6.33
CA LEU A 91 0.96 18.32 -5.30
C LEU A 91 1.49 19.73 -5.58
N GLY A 92 2.69 19.87 -6.18
CA GLY A 92 3.34 21.15 -6.34
C GLY A 92 3.48 21.90 -5.00
N ASP A 93 3.11 23.18 -5.02
CA ASP A 93 3.06 24.03 -3.82
C ASP A 93 1.69 23.96 -3.10
N GLY A 94 0.81 23.03 -3.50
CA GLY A 94 -0.50 22.84 -2.90
C GLY A 94 -0.44 22.34 -1.46
N PRO A 95 -1.52 22.57 -0.69
CA PRO A 95 -1.59 22.19 0.71
C PRO A 95 -1.51 20.66 0.88
N ARG A 96 -0.86 20.23 1.97
CA ARG A 96 -0.71 18.83 2.34
C ARG A 96 -1.42 18.46 3.64
N GLY A 97 -2.13 19.44 4.25
CA GLY A 97 -2.75 19.29 5.58
C GLY A 97 -1.74 18.92 6.64
N SER A 98 -2.08 17.99 7.51
CA SER A 98 -1.18 17.51 8.58
C SER A 98 0.01 16.68 8.05
N GLY A 99 0.04 16.34 6.77
CA GLY A 99 1.12 15.55 6.16
C GLY A 99 0.61 14.51 5.16
N HIS A 100 1.35 13.41 5.03
CA HIS A 100 0.96 12.33 4.13
C HIS A 100 0.90 10.98 4.84
N PHE A 101 0.09 10.06 4.31
CA PHE A 101 -0.10 8.70 4.83
C PHE A 101 0.04 7.71 3.67
N LEU A 102 0.73 6.59 3.89
CA LEU A 102 0.93 5.56 2.86
C LEU A 102 -0.08 4.43 3.04
N VAL A 103 -0.79 4.06 1.98
CA VAL A 103 -1.66 2.88 1.93
C VAL A 103 -1.11 1.92 0.88
N ALA A 104 -0.80 0.69 1.26
CA ALA A 104 -0.11 -0.22 0.37
C ALA A 104 -0.73 -1.61 0.32
N HIS A 105 -0.71 -2.22 -0.85
CA HIS A 105 -1.22 -3.56 -1.07
C HIS A 105 -0.16 -4.49 -1.69
N SER A 106 -0.02 -5.69 -1.12
CA SER A 106 0.77 -6.81 -1.67
C SER A 106 2.21 -6.39 -2.03
N ALA A 107 2.65 -6.55 -3.27
CA ALA A 107 3.98 -6.12 -3.72
C ALA A 107 4.23 -4.60 -3.55
N GLY A 108 3.19 -3.78 -3.37
CA GLY A 108 3.31 -2.35 -3.07
C GLY A 108 3.83 -2.08 -1.66
N CYS A 109 3.66 -3.02 -0.72
CA CYS A 109 4.13 -2.86 0.65
C CYS A 109 5.66 -2.70 0.74
N GLU A 110 6.39 -3.32 -0.18
CA GLU A 110 7.86 -3.13 -0.26
C GLU A 110 8.22 -1.66 -0.53
N LEU A 111 7.61 -1.07 -1.54
CA LEU A 111 7.85 0.33 -1.88
C LEU A 111 7.40 1.27 -0.76
N ALA A 112 6.20 1.08 -0.22
CA ALA A 112 5.67 1.93 0.85
C ALA A 112 6.53 1.90 2.11
N LEU A 113 7.01 0.72 2.54
CA LEU A 113 7.89 0.63 3.71
C LEU A 113 9.25 1.27 3.47
N ARG A 114 9.82 1.14 2.26
CA ARG A 114 11.06 1.85 1.91
C ARG A 114 10.85 3.36 1.83
N MET A 115 9.70 3.82 1.33
CA MET A 115 9.31 5.22 1.41
C MET A 115 9.22 5.69 2.86
N ALA A 116 8.58 4.91 3.74
CA ALA A 116 8.46 5.25 5.16
C ALA A 116 9.82 5.35 5.88
N VAL A 117 10.77 4.48 5.56
CA VAL A 117 12.15 4.56 6.11
C VAL A 117 12.92 5.75 5.55
N SER A 118 12.64 6.14 4.31
CA SER A 118 13.30 7.26 3.61
C SER A 118 12.57 8.58 3.80
N ASP A 119 11.55 8.63 4.67
CA ASP A 119 10.74 9.84 4.89
C ASP A 119 11.61 11.03 5.32
N ARG A 120 11.29 12.18 4.74
CA ARG A 120 11.99 13.45 4.97
C ARG A 120 11.22 14.39 5.89
N GLY A 121 10.18 13.86 6.53
CA GLY A 121 9.26 14.57 7.41
C GLY A 121 7.86 14.70 6.84
N GLY A 122 6.86 14.65 7.71
CA GLY A 122 5.44 14.76 7.38
C GLY A 122 4.74 13.43 7.07
N LEU A 123 5.39 12.29 7.24
CA LEU A 123 4.72 11.00 7.18
C LEU A 123 3.98 10.72 8.49
N LEU A 124 2.66 10.58 8.41
CA LEU A 124 1.76 10.35 9.54
C LEU A 124 1.70 8.89 9.96
N GLY A 125 1.83 7.97 9.01
CA GLY A 125 1.73 6.54 9.26
C GLY A 125 1.67 5.73 7.95
N VAL A 126 1.58 4.41 8.09
CA VAL A 126 1.49 3.48 6.96
C VAL A 126 0.48 2.37 7.25
N GLU A 127 -0.33 2.05 6.25
CA GLU A 127 -1.21 0.89 6.22
C GLU A 127 -0.66 -0.14 5.21
N LEU A 128 -0.64 -1.41 5.62
CA LEU A 128 -0.12 -2.53 4.85
C LEU A 128 -1.16 -3.64 4.77
N ALA A 129 -1.52 -4.05 3.58
CA ALA A 129 -2.41 -5.17 3.34
C ALA A 129 -1.83 -6.19 2.35
N GLY A 130 -2.18 -7.45 2.49
CA GLY A 130 -1.80 -8.51 1.55
C GLY A 130 -0.29 -8.80 1.50
N THR A 131 0.42 -8.61 2.60
CA THR A 131 1.84 -8.96 2.77
C THR A 131 2.04 -9.82 4.01
N GLY A 132 3.20 -10.45 4.16
CA GLY A 132 3.45 -11.30 5.31
C GLY A 132 4.89 -11.82 5.38
N LEU A 133 5.19 -12.59 6.44
CA LEU A 133 6.50 -13.18 6.70
C LEU A 133 6.69 -14.56 6.08
N ARG A 134 5.63 -15.29 5.89
CA ARG A 134 5.66 -16.66 5.36
C ARG A 134 4.52 -16.85 4.37
N TYR A 135 4.88 -17.36 3.20
CA TYR A 135 3.86 -17.86 2.28
C TYR A 135 3.16 -19.07 2.86
N SER A 136 1.86 -19.19 2.63
CA SER A 136 1.17 -20.45 2.86
C SER A 136 1.85 -21.58 2.05
N PRO A 137 1.77 -22.84 2.48
CA PRO A 137 2.38 -23.95 1.73
C PRO A 137 1.94 -24.03 0.28
N GLU A 138 0.66 -23.75 0.00
CA GLU A 138 0.09 -23.70 -1.34
C GLU A 138 0.65 -22.53 -2.16
N ALA A 139 0.66 -21.34 -1.57
CA ALA A 139 1.17 -20.14 -2.22
C ALA A 139 2.65 -20.27 -2.56
N LYS A 140 3.45 -20.85 -1.67
CA LYS A 140 4.88 -21.06 -1.90
C LYS A 140 5.16 -21.87 -3.17
N ALA A 141 4.41 -22.96 -3.37
CA ALA A 141 4.56 -23.79 -4.56
C ALA A 141 4.22 -23.03 -5.84
N ILE A 142 3.06 -22.34 -5.85
CA ILE A 142 2.55 -21.61 -7.03
C ILE A 142 3.42 -20.40 -7.35
N ILE A 143 3.75 -19.58 -6.34
CA ILE A 143 4.49 -18.31 -6.54
C ILE A 143 5.92 -18.57 -6.98
N SER A 144 6.55 -19.68 -6.55
CA SER A 144 7.90 -20.03 -6.98
C SER A 144 8.03 -20.30 -8.49
N GLU A 145 6.92 -20.61 -9.15
CA GLU A 145 6.86 -20.83 -10.60
C GLU A 145 6.47 -19.55 -11.38
N ALA A 146 5.98 -18.50 -10.68
CA ALA A 146 5.53 -17.27 -11.33
C ALA A 146 6.70 -16.46 -11.88
N THR A 147 6.54 -15.92 -13.09
CA THR A 147 7.48 -14.97 -13.70
C THR A 147 6.71 -13.76 -14.26
N THR A 148 7.41 -12.78 -14.82
CA THR A 148 6.77 -11.63 -15.49
C THR A 148 5.88 -12.03 -16.68
N THR A 149 6.13 -13.20 -17.29
CA THR A 149 5.41 -13.70 -18.46
C THR A 149 4.62 -14.97 -18.19
N LEU A 150 4.98 -15.73 -17.14
CA LEU A 150 4.30 -16.97 -16.77
C LEU A 150 3.41 -16.74 -15.55
N ARG A 151 2.13 -17.01 -15.71
CA ARG A 151 1.14 -17.08 -14.63
C ARG A 151 0.83 -18.55 -14.37
N PRO A 152 1.37 -19.18 -13.31
CA PRO A 152 1.13 -20.58 -13.00
C PRO A 152 -0.35 -20.89 -12.80
N ALA A 153 -0.74 -22.14 -13.09
CA ALA A 153 -2.06 -22.62 -12.70
C ALA A 153 -2.27 -22.47 -11.19
N GLY A 154 -3.47 -22.06 -10.77
CA GLY A 154 -3.80 -21.81 -9.37
C GLY A 154 -3.45 -20.41 -8.86
N LEU A 155 -2.61 -19.62 -9.53
CA LEU A 155 -2.28 -18.26 -9.07
C LEU A 155 -3.50 -17.36 -8.98
N ARG A 156 -4.42 -17.47 -9.92
CA ARG A 156 -5.66 -16.68 -9.88
C ARG A 156 -6.55 -17.08 -8.71
N GLU A 157 -6.73 -18.38 -8.50
CA GLU A 157 -7.51 -18.93 -7.40
C GLU A 157 -6.91 -18.55 -6.05
N LEU A 158 -5.59 -18.50 -5.97
CA LEU A 158 -4.87 -18.07 -4.77
C LEU A 158 -5.15 -16.59 -4.44
N LEU A 159 -5.02 -15.70 -5.43
CA LEU A 159 -5.14 -14.25 -5.26
C LEU A 159 -6.59 -13.77 -5.13
N TRP A 160 -7.57 -14.49 -5.69
CA TRP A 160 -8.97 -14.07 -5.76
C TRP A 160 -9.91 -14.99 -5.00
N HIS A 161 -9.40 -15.67 -3.97
CA HIS A 161 -10.19 -16.56 -3.12
C HIS A 161 -10.85 -15.82 -1.95
N PRO A 162 -12.11 -16.17 -1.64
CA PRO A 162 -13.08 -16.83 -2.50
C PRO A 162 -13.66 -15.82 -3.51
N THR A 163 -13.85 -16.25 -4.75
CA THR A 163 -14.34 -15.36 -5.83
C THR A 163 -15.69 -14.71 -5.53
N ALA A 164 -16.50 -15.34 -4.69
CA ALA A 164 -17.80 -14.82 -4.26
C ALA A 164 -17.70 -13.51 -3.42
N LEU A 165 -16.52 -13.18 -2.90
CA LEU A 165 -16.29 -11.95 -2.14
C LEU A 165 -15.89 -10.76 -3.02
N TYR A 166 -15.90 -10.92 -4.33
CA TYR A 166 -15.53 -9.87 -5.29
C TYR A 166 -16.66 -9.62 -6.29
N PRO A 167 -16.86 -8.37 -6.73
CA PRO A 167 -17.75 -8.09 -7.86
C PRO A 167 -17.31 -8.89 -9.09
N PRO A 168 -18.24 -9.51 -9.86
CA PRO A 168 -17.87 -10.30 -11.04
C PRO A 168 -17.02 -9.52 -12.06
N GLU A 169 -17.29 -8.23 -12.21
CA GLU A 169 -16.60 -7.35 -13.17
C GLU A 169 -15.12 -7.16 -12.81
N VAL A 170 -14.79 -7.13 -11.51
CA VAL A 170 -13.41 -7.05 -11.02
C VAL A 170 -12.62 -8.30 -11.43
N LEU A 171 -13.29 -9.45 -11.48
CA LEU A 171 -12.67 -10.73 -11.85
C LEU A 171 -12.41 -10.86 -13.36
N THR A 172 -12.91 -9.96 -14.19
CA THR A 172 -12.75 -10.02 -15.67
C THR A 172 -11.40 -9.51 -16.17
N GLY A 173 -10.50 -9.08 -15.27
CA GLY A 173 -9.14 -8.67 -15.62
C GLY A 173 -8.99 -7.16 -15.91
N GLY A 174 -10.03 -6.35 -15.69
CA GLY A 174 -9.97 -4.89 -15.90
C GLY A 174 -8.94 -4.15 -15.03
N LEU A 175 -8.48 -4.77 -13.94
CA LEU A 175 -7.40 -4.24 -13.09
C LEU A 175 -6.02 -4.82 -13.43
N SER A 176 -5.93 -5.74 -14.39
CA SER A 176 -4.68 -6.45 -14.68
C SER A 176 -3.71 -5.58 -15.47
N ALA A 177 -2.44 -5.61 -15.06
CA ALA A 177 -1.31 -5.06 -15.79
C ALA A 177 -0.23 -6.13 -16.00
N GLN A 178 0.76 -5.82 -16.83
CA GLN A 178 1.94 -6.67 -16.93
C GLN A 178 2.82 -6.47 -15.71
N GLY A 179 3.31 -7.55 -15.10
CA GLY A 179 4.28 -7.48 -14.01
C GLY A 179 5.63 -6.93 -14.49
N VAL A 180 6.41 -6.40 -13.56
CA VAL A 180 7.72 -5.80 -13.84
C VAL A 180 8.86 -6.72 -13.44
N ALA A 181 9.98 -6.65 -14.16
CA ALA A 181 11.08 -7.60 -14.00
C ALA A 181 11.69 -7.61 -12.60
N TYR A 182 11.82 -6.46 -11.94
CA TYR A 182 12.41 -6.36 -10.60
C TYR A 182 11.59 -7.06 -9.51
N GLU A 183 10.29 -7.29 -9.72
CA GLU A 183 9.44 -7.95 -8.73
C GLU A 183 9.84 -9.39 -8.44
N ALA A 184 10.49 -10.06 -9.37
CA ALA A 184 11.02 -11.40 -9.14
C ALA A 184 12.07 -11.39 -8.00
N GLY A 185 12.97 -10.41 -8.00
CA GLY A 185 13.95 -10.22 -6.93
C GLY A 185 13.29 -9.82 -5.60
N VAL A 186 12.30 -8.93 -5.65
CA VAL A 186 11.52 -8.54 -4.46
C VAL A 186 10.81 -9.76 -3.88
N THR A 187 10.08 -10.53 -4.67
CA THR A 187 9.35 -11.72 -4.22
C THR A 187 10.28 -12.76 -3.57
N ALA A 188 11.48 -12.95 -4.13
CA ALA A 188 12.45 -13.92 -3.62
C ALA A 188 13.04 -13.54 -2.24
N ASN A 189 13.19 -12.26 -1.96
CA ASN A 189 13.91 -11.75 -0.79
C ASN A 189 13.00 -11.12 0.27
N TRP A 190 11.81 -10.62 -0.10
CA TRP A 190 10.95 -9.81 0.75
C TRP A 190 10.68 -10.47 2.10
N ALA A 191 9.93 -11.56 2.10
CA ALA A 191 9.53 -12.22 3.34
C ALA A 191 10.72 -12.80 4.13
N ARG A 192 11.82 -13.14 3.44
CA ARG A 192 12.96 -13.83 4.03
C ARG A 192 13.96 -12.89 4.72
N SER A 193 14.21 -11.72 4.17
CA SER A 193 15.26 -10.81 4.64
C SER A 193 14.85 -9.34 4.64
N ASP A 194 14.21 -8.85 3.58
CA ASP A 194 14.02 -7.43 3.38
C ASP A 194 12.90 -6.87 4.27
N PHE A 195 11.78 -7.55 4.36
CA PHE A 195 10.66 -7.08 5.19
C PHE A 195 11.05 -6.94 6.66
N PRO A 196 11.67 -7.94 7.32
CA PRO A 196 12.13 -7.76 8.70
C PRO A 196 13.11 -6.60 8.86
N ALA A 197 14.06 -6.46 7.93
CA ALA A 197 15.09 -5.44 8.03
C ALA A 197 14.55 -4.02 7.82
N VAL A 198 13.59 -3.83 6.92
CA VAL A 198 12.97 -2.54 6.63
C VAL A 198 11.94 -2.18 7.70
N ALA A 199 11.09 -3.12 8.11
CA ALA A 199 10.07 -2.90 9.14
C ALA A 199 10.66 -2.41 10.47
N ALA A 200 11.82 -2.94 10.87
CA ALA A 200 12.52 -2.54 12.10
C ALA A 200 12.95 -1.06 12.10
N GLN A 201 13.00 -0.40 10.94
CA GLN A 201 13.44 0.99 10.81
C GLN A 201 12.26 1.98 10.68
N VAL A 202 11.03 1.50 10.53
CA VAL A 202 9.83 2.34 10.40
C VAL A 202 9.55 3.03 11.73
N ARG A 203 9.45 4.37 11.72
CA ARG A 203 9.35 5.21 12.91
C ARG A 203 7.97 5.88 13.08
N VAL A 204 7.04 5.57 12.21
CA VAL A 204 5.67 6.08 12.23
C VAL A 204 4.69 4.97 12.65
N PRO A 205 3.46 5.31 13.06
CA PRO A 205 2.41 4.33 13.32
C PRO A 205 2.15 3.42 12.12
N VAL A 206 1.89 2.15 12.39
CA VAL A 206 1.62 1.12 11.38
C VAL A 206 0.27 0.47 11.64
N GLU A 207 -0.59 0.40 10.63
CA GLU A 207 -1.72 -0.51 10.57
C GLU A 207 -1.39 -1.68 9.65
N PHE A 208 -1.70 -2.88 10.07
CA PHE A 208 -1.54 -4.10 9.29
C PHE A 208 -2.91 -4.76 9.13
N SER A 209 -3.44 -4.77 7.89
CA SER A 209 -4.74 -5.38 7.60
C SER A 209 -4.60 -6.82 7.12
N ALA A 210 -5.25 -7.72 7.83
CA ALA A 210 -5.29 -9.15 7.55
C ALA A 210 -6.70 -9.59 7.14
N ALA A 211 -6.83 -10.27 6.01
CA ALA A 211 -8.08 -10.85 5.54
C ALA A 211 -8.27 -12.27 6.10
N ASP A 212 -9.48 -12.63 6.53
CA ASP A 212 -9.81 -13.96 7.07
C ASP A 212 -9.72 -15.09 6.02
N HIS A 213 -9.84 -14.74 4.73
CA HIS A 213 -9.66 -15.65 3.61
C HIS A 213 -8.33 -15.43 2.85
N GLU A 214 -7.32 -14.86 3.52
CA GLU A 214 -5.96 -14.75 2.95
C GLU A 214 -5.37 -16.14 2.67
N ARG A 215 -4.91 -16.37 1.43
CA ARG A 215 -4.31 -17.64 1.02
C ARG A 215 -2.87 -17.52 0.54
N VAL A 216 -2.40 -16.31 0.32
CA VAL A 216 -1.01 -16.08 -0.07
C VAL A 216 -0.10 -16.19 1.15
N TRP A 217 -0.48 -15.54 2.24
CA TRP A 217 0.32 -15.40 3.43
C TRP A 217 -0.27 -16.17 4.61
N GLU A 218 0.58 -16.66 5.50
CA GLU A 218 0.13 -17.13 6.81
C GLU A 218 -0.40 -15.94 7.63
N SER A 219 -1.66 -16.03 8.06
CA SER A 219 -2.39 -14.99 8.82
C SER A 219 -2.94 -15.50 10.15
N THR A 220 -2.33 -16.54 10.73
CA THR A 220 -2.70 -16.99 12.08
C THR A 220 -2.37 -15.93 13.14
N PRO A 221 -2.98 -15.96 14.34
CA PRO A 221 -2.64 -15.00 15.41
C PRO A 221 -1.14 -14.96 15.71
N GLU A 222 -0.44 -16.10 15.67
CA GLU A 222 1.00 -16.18 15.88
C GLU A 222 1.79 -15.55 14.73
N ALA A 223 1.31 -15.69 13.49
CA ALA A 223 1.92 -15.05 12.34
C ALA A 223 1.75 -13.53 12.41
N LEU A 224 0.57 -13.06 12.76
CA LEU A 224 0.28 -11.62 12.94
C LEU A 224 1.10 -11.03 14.09
N ALA A 225 1.20 -11.72 15.22
CA ALA A 225 2.06 -11.32 16.34
C ALA A 225 3.54 -11.23 15.91
N SER A 226 4.00 -12.16 15.07
CA SER A 226 5.37 -12.14 14.54
C SER A 226 5.60 -10.96 13.61
N ILE A 227 4.60 -10.55 12.82
CA ILE A 227 4.67 -9.38 11.94
C ILE A 227 4.72 -8.11 12.77
N THR A 228 3.84 -7.94 13.76
CA THR A 228 3.82 -6.73 14.61
C THR A 228 5.13 -6.55 15.37
N ALA A 229 5.76 -7.63 15.80
CA ALA A 229 7.04 -7.61 16.49
C ALA A 229 8.23 -7.12 15.62
N LEU A 230 8.09 -7.06 14.29
CA LEU A 230 9.13 -6.52 13.41
C LEU A 230 9.30 -5.01 13.53
N PHE A 231 8.24 -4.28 13.81
CA PHE A 231 8.20 -2.81 13.80
C PHE A 231 8.75 -2.23 15.11
N THR A 232 9.99 -2.56 15.44
CA THR A 232 10.61 -2.23 16.74
C THR A 232 10.83 -0.75 16.98
N ALA A 233 10.91 0.08 15.93
CA ALA A 233 11.06 1.53 16.02
C ALA A 233 9.73 2.27 15.88
N SER A 234 8.64 1.59 15.52
CA SER A 234 7.31 2.21 15.39
C SER A 234 6.72 2.53 16.78
N PRO A 235 6.12 3.71 16.97
CA PRO A 235 5.47 4.07 18.22
C PRO A 235 4.18 3.27 18.47
N ARG A 236 3.57 2.73 17.43
CA ARG A 236 2.30 2.00 17.52
C ARG A 236 2.12 1.07 16.32
N VAL A 237 1.72 -0.17 16.59
CA VAL A 237 1.33 -1.14 15.56
C VAL A 237 -0.07 -1.67 15.88
N VAL A 238 -0.96 -1.59 14.91
CA VAL A 238 -2.36 -2.07 15.02
C VAL A 238 -2.60 -3.17 13.99
N VAL A 239 -3.27 -4.24 14.38
CA VAL A 239 -3.76 -5.25 13.46
C VAL A 239 -5.25 -5.02 13.22
N ASN A 240 -5.62 -4.86 11.96
CA ASN A 240 -6.98 -4.74 11.50
C ASN A 240 -7.42 -6.07 10.85
N GLU A 241 -8.15 -6.89 11.59
CA GLU A 241 -8.67 -8.16 11.07
C GLU A 241 -9.99 -7.91 10.30
N MET A 242 -9.97 -8.24 9.00
CA MET A 242 -11.09 -8.07 8.09
C MET A 242 -11.78 -9.39 7.83
N THR A 243 -13.05 -9.48 8.24
CA THR A 243 -13.90 -10.66 7.99
C THR A 243 -14.55 -10.60 6.61
N SER A 244 -14.88 -11.76 6.05
CA SER A 244 -15.48 -11.89 4.70
C SER A 244 -14.62 -11.18 3.64
N SER A 245 -13.32 -11.30 3.74
CA SER A 245 -12.35 -10.60 2.91
C SER A 245 -11.28 -11.56 2.42
N GLY A 246 -10.88 -11.42 1.16
CA GLY A 246 -9.75 -12.14 0.58
C GLY A 246 -8.54 -11.21 0.38
N HIS A 247 -7.51 -11.71 -0.29
CA HIS A 247 -6.24 -11.00 -0.51
C HIS A 247 -6.39 -9.57 -1.03
N ASN A 248 -7.34 -9.31 -1.93
CA ASN A 248 -7.53 -8.01 -2.59
C ASN A 248 -8.57 -7.15 -1.86
N LEU A 249 -8.22 -6.63 -0.67
CA LEU A 249 -9.13 -5.91 0.24
C LEU A 249 -9.82 -4.70 -0.39
N SER A 250 -9.11 -3.85 -1.14
CA SER A 250 -9.67 -2.61 -1.70
C SER A 250 -10.69 -2.80 -2.83
N VAL A 251 -10.86 -4.02 -3.34
CA VAL A 251 -11.78 -4.33 -4.44
C VAL A 251 -12.75 -5.46 -4.11
N GLY A 252 -12.76 -5.93 -2.87
CA GLY A 252 -13.73 -6.89 -2.35
C GLY A 252 -15.06 -6.23 -1.97
N LEU A 253 -16.08 -7.05 -1.72
CA LEU A 253 -17.40 -6.55 -1.29
C LEU A 253 -17.38 -5.80 0.06
N THR A 254 -16.35 -6.03 0.86
CA THR A 254 -16.09 -5.37 2.15
C THR A 254 -15.13 -4.18 2.03
N ALA A 255 -14.76 -3.75 0.82
CA ALA A 255 -13.79 -2.68 0.61
C ALA A 255 -14.20 -1.34 1.26
N ASP A 256 -15.50 -0.99 1.28
CA ASP A 256 -16.00 0.22 1.96
C ASP A 256 -15.69 0.17 3.48
N GLU A 257 -15.90 -0.99 4.13
CA GLU A 257 -15.56 -1.18 5.54
C GLU A 257 -14.05 -1.10 5.78
N TYR A 258 -13.26 -1.78 4.95
CA TYR A 258 -11.80 -1.71 5.01
C TYR A 258 -11.30 -0.28 4.89
N HIS A 259 -11.74 0.45 3.87
CA HIS A 259 -11.32 1.84 3.66
C HIS A 259 -11.73 2.75 4.83
N ARG A 260 -12.90 2.56 5.43
CA ARG A 260 -13.32 3.34 6.61
C ARG A 260 -12.42 3.07 7.82
N ARG A 261 -11.99 1.84 8.05
CA ARG A 261 -11.06 1.50 9.13
C ARG A 261 -9.70 2.17 8.90
N VAL A 262 -9.18 2.10 7.68
CA VAL A 262 -7.94 2.79 7.29
C VAL A 262 -8.08 4.31 7.52
N LEU A 263 -9.17 4.93 7.08
CA LEU A 263 -9.41 6.35 7.28
C LEU A 263 -9.52 6.70 8.78
N SER A 264 -10.15 5.85 9.59
CA SER A 264 -10.18 6.04 11.05
C SER A 264 -8.78 5.99 11.66
N PHE A 265 -7.92 5.07 11.20
CA PHE A 265 -6.53 5.03 11.67
C PHE A 265 -5.72 6.26 11.24
N ILE A 266 -5.94 6.79 10.04
CA ILE A 266 -5.34 8.06 9.58
C ILE A 266 -5.75 9.21 10.50
N GLU A 267 -7.03 9.31 10.86
CA GLU A 267 -7.55 10.31 11.80
C GLU A 267 -6.86 10.24 13.17
N GLU A 268 -6.65 9.02 13.67
CA GLU A 268 -5.94 8.81 14.93
C GLU A 268 -4.48 9.25 14.84
N CYS A 269 -3.82 9.04 13.68
CA CYS A 269 -2.45 9.49 13.43
C CYS A 269 -2.37 11.02 13.37
N ILE A 270 -3.30 11.69 12.70
CA ILE A 270 -3.40 13.16 12.65
C ILE A 270 -3.54 13.72 14.07
N ALA A 271 -4.52 13.21 14.82
CA ALA A 271 -4.75 13.67 16.19
C ALA A 271 -3.55 13.42 17.12
N ALA A 272 -2.77 12.37 16.89
CA ALA A 272 -1.55 12.10 17.65
C ALA A 272 -0.43 13.09 17.30
N GLN A 273 -0.28 13.45 16.03
CA GLN A 273 0.68 14.46 15.58
C GLN A 273 0.36 15.83 16.16
N GLU A 274 -0.90 16.28 16.09
CA GLU A 274 -1.34 17.56 16.61
C GLU A 274 -1.04 17.70 18.11
N ARG A 275 -1.31 16.66 18.91
CA ARG A 275 -0.97 16.65 20.35
C ARG A 275 0.54 16.73 20.61
N SER A 276 1.34 16.09 19.76
CA SER A 276 2.81 16.13 19.88
C SER A 276 3.35 17.53 19.61
N ASP A 277 2.80 18.20 18.59
CA ASP A 277 3.19 19.54 18.19
C ASP A 277 2.81 20.57 19.28
N GLU A 278 1.61 20.48 19.86
CA GLU A 278 1.16 21.32 20.98
C GLU A 278 2.11 21.17 22.20
N THR A 279 2.44 19.93 22.57
CA THR A 279 3.35 19.65 23.70
C THR A 279 4.75 20.22 23.47
N SER A 280 5.24 20.14 22.22
CA SER A 280 6.56 20.67 21.86
C SER A 280 6.59 22.20 21.90
N MET A 281 5.53 22.86 21.44
CA MET A 281 5.41 24.33 21.51
C MET A 281 5.33 24.83 22.95
N GLU A 282 4.61 24.15 23.85
CA GLU A 282 4.54 24.48 25.27
C GLU A 282 5.90 24.33 25.97
N ALA A 283 6.67 23.31 25.62
CA ALA A 283 8.00 23.07 26.17
C ALA A 283 9.03 24.10 25.70
N GLU A 284 8.90 24.70 24.53
CA GLU A 284 9.78 25.74 24.01
C GLU A 284 9.42 27.15 24.56
N ALA A 285 8.18 27.34 25.05
CA ALA A 285 7.68 28.61 25.56
C ALA A 285 7.93 28.80 27.08
N GLY A 286 8.33 27.75 27.82
CA GLY A 286 8.56 27.75 29.28
C GLY A 286 10.03 27.68 29.62
#